data_23684e31f7b5a3c98b9516fec49e34ae
#
_entry.id   23684e31f7b5a3c98b9516fec49e34ae
#
_cell.length_a   1.000
_cell.length_b   1.000
_cell.length_c   1.000
_cell.angle_alpha   90.00
_cell.angle_beta   90.00
_cell.angle_gamma   90.00
#
_symmetry.space_group_name_H-M   'P 1'
#
loop_
_entity.id
_entity.type
_entity.pdbx_description
1 polymer ?
#
loop_
_entity_poly.entity_id
_entity_poly.type
_entity_poly.pdbx_seq_one_letter_code
_entity_poly.pdbx_strand_id
1 'polypeptide(L)'
;MATGWHIGRVKYLSKRRLPGKCPPKAEPTCVIIDTQSVKNAATATGTTVGFDAGKLVKGRKRLVLIDTLGNVLASRVLPANVSDAAAAVAFWDEVAATHPLLAGVQVVMGDSSFAGLFAEHLRTHYGVRFEKPTHIVLKKKNFCIHQKRWLVERTLAWLSANRRLSKEYDRLLTRANAWISWANVRRILKFC
;
A
#
# COMPACT_ATOMS: atom_id res chain seq x y z
N MET A 1 11.99 6.21 -23.41
CA MET A 1 10.79 5.50 -23.89
C MET A 1 10.26 4.69 -22.73
N ALA A 2 9.21 5.18 -22.09
CA ALA A 2 8.60 4.55 -20.92
C ALA A 2 7.54 3.55 -21.40
N THR A 3 7.85 2.27 -21.36
CA THR A 3 6.84 1.23 -21.58
C THR A 3 6.08 1.03 -20.27
N GLY A 4 5.04 1.85 -20.09
CA GLY A 4 4.06 1.66 -19.04
C GLY A 4 3.21 0.43 -19.34
N TRP A 5 3.38 -0.61 -18.55
CA TRP A 5 2.41 -1.70 -18.49
C TRP A 5 1.16 -1.17 -17.77
N HIS A 6 0.18 -0.70 -18.54
CA HIS A 6 -1.17 -0.52 -18.07
C HIS A 6 -1.74 -1.89 -17.69
N ILE A 7 -1.73 -2.22 -16.40
CA ILE A 7 -2.59 -3.28 -15.90
C ILE A 7 -4.01 -2.71 -16.03
N GLY A 8 -4.67 -3.10 -17.14
CA GLY A 8 -6.01 -2.71 -17.44
C GLY A 8 -6.93 -2.92 -16.24
N ARG A 9 -7.95 -2.06 -16.15
CA ARG A 9 -9.05 -2.10 -15.20
C ARG A 9 -9.28 -3.51 -14.67
N VAL A 10 -8.75 -3.82 -13.49
CA VAL A 10 -9.32 -4.88 -12.68
C VAL A 10 -10.71 -4.34 -12.35
N LYS A 11 -11.74 -4.82 -13.07
CA LYS A 11 -13.13 -4.54 -12.73
C LYS A 11 -13.25 -4.77 -11.24
N TYR A 12 -13.75 -3.79 -10.51
CA TYR A 12 -14.14 -3.94 -9.13
C TYR A 12 -15.21 -5.04 -9.10
N LEU A 13 -14.78 -6.29 -8.94
CA LEU A 13 -15.66 -7.43 -8.81
C LEU A 13 -16.36 -7.26 -7.47
N SER A 14 -17.59 -6.77 -7.55
CA SER A 14 -18.47 -6.63 -6.39
C SER A 14 -18.56 -7.98 -5.70
N LYS A 15 -18.09 -8.04 -4.45
CA LYS A 15 -18.36 -9.17 -3.55
C LYS A 15 -19.86 -9.45 -3.60
N ARG A 16 -20.25 -10.71 -3.79
CA ARG A 16 -21.64 -11.18 -3.69
C ARG A 16 -22.32 -10.50 -2.52
N ARG A 17 -23.44 -9.83 -2.81
CA ARG A 17 -24.28 -9.14 -1.83
C ARG A 17 -24.71 -10.11 -0.73
N LEU A 18 -24.25 -9.87 0.49
CA LEU A 18 -25.00 -10.32 1.65
C LEU A 18 -26.23 -9.41 1.79
N PRO A 19 -27.43 -9.97 1.97
CA PRO A 19 -28.65 -9.16 2.13
C PRO A 19 -28.48 -8.17 3.28
N GLY A 20 -28.78 -6.90 3.04
CA GLY A 20 -28.81 -5.85 4.06
C GLY A 20 -27.58 -4.94 4.18
N LYS A 21 -26.53 -5.10 3.37
CA LYS A 21 -25.39 -4.15 3.36
C LYS A 21 -25.47 -3.23 2.15
N CYS A 22 -25.26 -1.93 2.41
CA CYS A 22 -25.13 -0.90 1.38
C CYS A 22 -24.11 -1.35 0.33
N PRO A 23 -24.38 -1.25 -0.98
CA PRO A 23 -23.42 -1.62 -2.00
C PRO A 23 -22.15 -0.80 -1.78
N PRO A 24 -20.94 -1.42 -1.86
CA PRO A 24 -19.71 -0.66 -1.82
C PRO A 24 -19.75 0.39 -2.92
N LYS A 25 -19.40 1.64 -2.60
CA LYS A 25 -19.25 2.69 -3.62
C LYS A 25 -18.27 2.17 -4.67
N ALA A 26 -18.57 2.43 -5.93
CA ALA A 26 -17.75 1.98 -7.05
C ALA A 26 -16.31 2.51 -6.98
N GLU A 27 -16.10 3.64 -6.28
CA GLU A 27 -14.81 4.30 -6.12
C GLU A 27 -14.48 4.52 -4.63
N PRO A 28 -13.22 4.29 -4.23
CA PRO A 28 -12.80 4.50 -2.85
C PRO A 28 -12.75 5.99 -2.52
N THR A 29 -13.40 6.40 -1.43
CA THR A 29 -13.30 7.75 -0.87
C THR A 29 -12.22 7.85 0.22
N CYS A 30 -11.78 6.71 0.74
CA CYS A 30 -10.73 6.59 1.74
C CYS A 30 -9.77 5.48 1.35
N VAL A 31 -8.49 5.76 1.39
CA VAL A 31 -7.41 4.80 1.13
C VAL A 31 -6.41 4.80 2.28
N ILE A 32 -5.64 3.73 2.38
CA ILE A 32 -4.63 3.57 3.43
C ILE A 32 -3.28 3.35 2.78
N ILE A 33 -2.28 4.10 3.21
CA ILE A 33 -0.89 3.99 2.76
C ILE A 33 -0.02 3.42 3.87
N ASP A 34 0.89 2.52 3.51
CA ASP A 34 1.87 1.98 4.45
C ASP A 34 3.12 1.46 3.74
N THR A 35 4.20 1.25 4.52
CA THR A 35 5.45 0.68 4.04
C THR A 35 5.84 -0.58 4.79
N GLN A 36 6.36 -1.56 4.05
CA GLN A 36 6.96 -2.77 4.60
C GLN A 36 8.40 -2.92 4.11
N SER A 37 9.36 -2.92 5.03
CA SER A 37 10.75 -3.26 4.71
C SER A 37 10.93 -4.78 4.71
N VAL A 38 11.48 -5.32 3.63
CA VAL A 38 11.62 -6.76 3.39
C VAL A 38 13.08 -7.08 3.07
N LYS A 39 13.62 -8.12 3.73
CA LYS A 39 14.98 -8.59 3.50
C LYS A 39 15.15 -9.04 2.04
N ASN A 40 16.29 -8.70 1.44
CA ASN A 40 16.64 -9.22 0.13
C ASN A 40 17.24 -10.63 0.20
N ALA A 41 17.02 -11.41 -0.85
CA ALA A 41 17.79 -12.61 -1.15
C ALA A 41 19.10 -12.24 -1.86
N ALA A 42 20.03 -13.17 -1.97
CA ALA A 42 21.31 -12.93 -2.64
C ALA A 42 21.16 -12.50 -4.11
N THR A 43 20.06 -12.88 -4.76
CA THR A 43 19.74 -12.53 -6.14
C THR A 43 19.30 -11.06 -6.32
N ALA A 44 18.76 -10.43 -5.29
CA ALA A 44 18.35 -9.02 -5.30
C ALA A 44 19.49 -8.15 -4.77
N THR A 45 20.44 -7.81 -5.62
CA THR A 45 21.68 -7.09 -5.27
C THR A 45 21.79 -5.74 -5.99
N GLY A 46 22.79 -4.95 -5.59
CA GLY A 46 23.17 -3.71 -6.26
C GLY A 46 22.40 -2.49 -5.78
N THR A 47 22.32 -1.49 -6.64
CA THR A 47 21.76 -0.15 -6.36
C THR A 47 20.27 -0.15 -5.96
N THR A 48 19.60 -1.29 -6.08
CA THR A 48 18.18 -1.45 -5.76
C THR A 48 17.90 -1.94 -4.34
N VAL A 49 18.96 -2.14 -3.54
CA VAL A 49 18.90 -2.57 -2.14
C VAL A 49 19.41 -1.46 -1.24
N GLY A 50 18.71 -1.16 -0.16
CA GLY A 50 19.11 -0.18 0.85
C GLY A 50 19.07 -0.77 2.26
N PHE A 51 19.44 0.04 3.25
CA PHE A 51 19.35 -0.30 4.67
C PHE A 51 18.35 0.61 5.37
N ASP A 52 17.30 0.02 5.92
CA ASP A 52 16.34 0.70 6.79
C ASP A 52 16.89 0.68 8.22
N ALA A 53 17.43 1.81 8.65
CA ALA A 53 18.02 1.93 9.99
C ALA A 53 16.99 1.82 11.12
N GLY A 54 15.75 2.26 10.88
CA GLY A 54 14.68 2.19 11.88
C GLY A 54 14.18 0.78 12.14
N LYS A 55 14.19 -0.08 11.13
CA LYS A 55 13.75 -1.48 11.22
C LYS A 55 14.91 -2.48 11.23
N LEU A 56 16.16 -2.00 11.11
CA LEU A 56 17.37 -2.81 10.97
C LEU A 56 17.30 -3.87 9.85
N VAL A 57 16.72 -3.49 8.72
CA VAL A 57 16.52 -4.38 7.57
C VAL A 57 17.35 -3.90 6.38
N LYS A 58 18.26 -4.76 5.91
CA LYS A 58 18.88 -4.60 4.59
C LYS A 58 18.01 -5.27 3.54
N GLY A 59 17.50 -4.48 2.59
CA GLY A 59 16.58 -4.99 1.59
C GLY A 59 15.87 -3.90 0.80
N ARG A 60 14.61 -4.14 0.53
CA ARG A 60 13.73 -3.23 -0.19
C ARG A 60 12.52 -2.85 0.65
N LYS A 61 11.96 -1.72 0.34
CA LYS A 61 10.74 -1.19 0.93
C LYS A 61 9.60 -1.34 -0.07
N ARG A 62 8.48 -1.91 0.37
CA ARG A 62 7.22 -1.99 -0.37
C ARG A 62 6.31 -0.90 0.14
N LEU A 63 6.03 0.07 -0.71
CA LEU A 63 5.01 1.08 -0.46
C LEU A 63 3.71 0.57 -1.09
N VAL A 64 2.64 0.51 -0.30
CA VAL A 64 1.33 0.02 -0.76
C VAL A 64 0.23 1.02 -0.47
N LEU A 65 -0.70 1.16 -1.41
CA LEU A 65 -1.93 1.90 -1.27
C LEU A 65 -3.09 0.92 -1.36
N ILE A 66 -3.91 0.85 -0.33
CA ILE A 66 -5.05 -0.08 -0.26
C ILE A 66 -6.37 0.66 -0.06
N ASP A 67 -7.46 0.02 -0.49
CA ASP A 67 -8.81 0.45 -0.15
C ASP A 67 -9.24 -0.03 1.24
N THR A 68 -10.43 0.37 1.67
CA THR A 68 -11.01 -0.03 2.96
C THR A 68 -11.43 -1.51 3.02
N LEU A 69 -11.34 -2.25 1.92
CA LEU A 69 -11.54 -3.70 1.85
C LEU A 69 -10.21 -4.47 1.96
N GLY A 70 -9.08 -3.75 1.89
CA GLY A 70 -7.73 -4.30 1.88
C GLY A 70 -7.25 -4.73 0.48
N ASN A 71 -7.89 -4.28 -0.60
CA ASN A 71 -7.38 -4.51 -1.94
C ASN A 71 -6.24 -3.54 -2.23
N VAL A 72 -5.15 -4.04 -2.80
CA VAL A 72 -4.04 -3.20 -3.24
C VAL A 72 -4.46 -2.46 -4.50
N LEU A 73 -4.57 -1.14 -4.41
CA LEU A 73 -4.87 -0.26 -5.55
C LEU A 73 -3.60 0.02 -6.34
N ALA A 74 -2.52 0.33 -5.64
CA ALA A 74 -1.22 0.58 -6.22
C ALA A 74 -0.10 0.14 -5.28
N SER A 75 1.08 -0.12 -5.85
CA SER A 75 2.26 -0.46 -5.07
C SER A 75 3.53 0.00 -5.78
N ARG A 76 4.58 0.24 -4.99
CA ARG A 76 5.92 0.55 -5.49
C ARG A 76 6.96 -0.15 -4.62
N VAL A 77 7.98 -0.73 -5.25
CA VAL A 77 9.14 -1.30 -4.56
C VAL A 77 10.32 -0.36 -4.72
N LEU A 78 10.99 -0.05 -3.62
CA LEU A 78 12.07 0.91 -3.52
C LEU A 78 13.23 0.33 -2.70
N PRO A 79 14.45 0.89 -2.77
CA PRO A 79 15.50 0.61 -1.80
C PRO A 79 15.04 0.97 -0.38
N ALA A 80 15.39 0.15 0.62
CA ALA A 80 14.86 0.30 1.98
C ALA A 80 15.31 1.59 2.71
N ASN A 81 16.37 2.24 2.25
CA ASN A 81 16.88 3.51 2.79
C ASN A 81 16.09 4.75 2.35
N VAL A 82 15.15 4.62 1.42
CA VAL A 82 14.37 5.78 0.96
C VAL A 82 13.39 6.20 2.05
N SER A 83 13.27 7.50 2.29
CA SER A 83 12.31 8.07 3.26
C SER A 83 10.87 7.74 2.88
N ASP A 84 10.05 7.32 3.85
CA ASP A 84 8.64 6.96 3.63
C ASP A 84 7.84 8.14 3.09
N ALA A 85 8.02 9.33 3.67
CA ALA A 85 7.30 10.53 3.26
C ALA A 85 7.67 10.97 1.84
N ALA A 86 8.98 11.01 1.50
CA ALA A 86 9.44 11.40 0.17
C ALA A 86 9.00 10.37 -0.90
N ALA A 87 9.09 9.08 -0.56
CA ALA A 87 8.60 8.02 -1.44
C ALA A 87 7.09 8.13 -1.70
N ALA A 88 6.32 8.47 -0.66
CA ALA A 88 4.87 8.61 -0.76
C ALA A 88 4.46 9.79 -1.65
N VAL A 89 5.16 10.92 -1.59
CA VAL A 89 4.92 12.08 -2.48
C VAL A 89 5.07 11.66 -3.94
N ALA A 90 6.25 11.16 -4.32
CA ALA A 90 6.53 10.76 -5.70
C ALA A 90 5.61 9.61 -6.19
N PHE A 91 5.23 8.71 -5.29
CA PHE A 91 4.31 7.63 -5.59
C PHE A 91 2.89 8.12 -5.80
N TRP A 92 2.41 9.03 -4.96
CA TRP A 92 1.07 9.58 -5.07
C TRP A 92 0.90 10.35 -6.37
N ASP A 93 1.85 11.21 -6.73
CA ASP A 93 1.81 11.99 -7.97
C ASP A 93 1.68 11.08 -9.21
N GLU A 94 2.46 10.01 -9.27
CA GLU A 94 2.39 9.03 -10.36
C GLU A 94 1.04 8.30 -10.39
N VAL A 95 0.56 7.84 -9.23
CA VAL A 95 -0.67 7.06 -9.14
C VAL A 95 -1.90 7.93 -9.37
N ALA A 96 -1.93 9.15 -8.84
CA ALA A 96 -3.03 10.10 -9.06
C ALA A 96 -3.18 10.48 -10.54
N ALA A 97 -2.07 10.61 -11.27
CA ALA A 97 -2.09 10.90 -12.69
C ALA A 97 -2.57 9.72 -13.56
N THR A 98 -2.41 8.49 -13.11
CA THR A 98 -2.61 7.29 -13.94
C THR A 98 -3.76 6.39 -13.50
N HIS A 99 -4.20 6.49 -12.24
CA HIS A 99 -5.16 5.57 -11.65
C HIS A 99 -6.52 6.24 -11.40
N PRO A 100 -7.52 6.01 -12.27
CA PRO A 100 -8.80 6.73 -12.23
C PRO A 100 -9.59 6.52 -10.92
N LEU A 101 -9.39 5.40 -10.22
CA LEU A 101 -10.05 5.14 -8.93
C LEU A 101 -9.64 6.09 -7.81
N LEU A 102 -8.57 6.87 -7.97
CA LEU A 102 -8.14 7.84 -6.96
C LEU A 102 -8.82 9.20 -7.09
N ALA A 103 -9.52 9.47 -8.18
CA ALA A 103 -10.20 10.75 -8.41
C ALA A 103 -11.25 11.08 -7.32
N GLY A 104 -11.87 10.06 -6.73
CA GLY A 104 -12.86 10.20 -5.66
C GLY A 104 -12.30 10.18 -4.25
N VAL A 105 -10.97 10.05 -4.07
CA VAL A 105 -10.36 9.94 -2.74
C VAL A 105 -10.36 11.29 -2.02
N GLN A 106 -10.92 11.30 -0.82
CA GLN A 106 -11.01 12.46 0.07
C GLN A 106 -10.08 12.35 1.27
N VAL A 107 -9.75 11.11 1.66
CA VAL A 107 -8.97 10.82 2.88
C VAL A 107 -7.90 9.77 2.57
N VAL A 108 -6.66 10.06 2.97
CA VAL A 108 -5.57 9.10 3.04
C VAL A 108 -5.23 8.86 4.49
N MET A 109 -5.24 7.60 4.91
CA MET A 109 -4.81 7.19 6.25
C MET A 109 -3.41 6.59 6.19
N GLY A 110 -2.58 6.90 7.18
CA GLY A 110 -1.23 6.36 7.30
C GLY A 110 -0.63 6.60 8.67
N ASP A 111 0.54 6.04 8.94
CA ASP A 111 1.22 6.23 10.21
C ASP A 111 1.85 7.64 10.32
N SER A 112 2.54 7.89 11.44
CA SER A 112 3.16 9.18 11.71
C SER A 112 4.32 9.52 10.76
N SER A 113 4.93 8.55 10.08
CA SER A 113 6.02 8.80 9.13
C SER A 113 5.56 9.59 7.90
N PHE A 114 4.27 9.52 7.58
CA PHE A 114 3.64 10.24 6.47
C PHE A 114 3.05 11.60 6.86
N ALA A 115 2.94 11.91 8.16
CA ALA A 115 2.17 13.05 8.68
C ALA A 115 2.80 14.43 8.43
N GLY A 116 4.03 14.49 7.96
CA GLY A 116 4.73 15.74 7.63
C GLY A 116 4.59 16.07 6.14
N LEU A 117 5.69 15.92 5.43
CA LEU A 117 5.83 16.26 4.01
C LEU A 117 4.70 15.71 3.13
N PHE A 118 4.34 14.44 3.29
CA PHE A 118 3.31 13.83 2.44
C PHE A 118 1.91 14.37 2.75
N ALA A 119 1.56 14.55 4.04
CA ALA A 119 0.27 15.11 4.44
C ALA A 119 0.07 16.53 3.90
N GLU A 120 1.12 17.36 3.97
CA GLU A 120 1.10 18.72 3.43
C GLU A 120 0.98 18.73 1.90
N HIS A 121 1.69 17.84 1.22
CA HIS A 121 1.61 17.68 -0.23
C HIS A 121 0.19 17.30 -0.69
N LEU A 122 -0.44 16.34 -0.02
CA LEU A 122 -1.83 15.94 -0.29
C LEU A 122 -2.80 17.11 -0.14
N ARG A 123 -2.66 17.87 0.94
CA ARG A 123 -3.53 19.02 1.23
C ARG A 123 -3.39 20.11 0.18
N THR A 124 -2.15 20.45 -0.17
CA THR A 124 -1.84 21.61 -1.02
C THR A 124 -2.14 21.34 -2.49
N HIS A 125 -1.82 20.15 -3.00
CA HIS A 125 -1.90 19.86 -4.44
C HIS A 125 -3.17 19.11 -4.85
N TYR A 126 -3.79 18.37 -3.91
CA TYR A 126 -4.92 17.50 -4.22
C TYR A 126 -6.18 17.80 -3.41
N GLY A 127 -6.11 18.65 -2.39
CA GLY A 127 -7.24 18.89 -1.48
C GLY A 127 -7.64 17.67 -0.65
N VAL A 128 -6.77 16.66 -0.56
CA VAL A 128 -7.00 15.40 0.13
C VAL A 128 -6.51 15.51 1.58
N ARG A 129 -7.34 15.05 2.53
CA ARG A 129 -6.98 15.06 3.95
C ARG A 129 -6.13 13.84 4.30
N PHE A 130 -5.10 14.06 5.11
CA PHE A 130 -4.34 12.98 5.73
C PHE A 130 -4.83 12.77 7.17
N GLU A 131 -5.10 11.52 7.53
CA GLU A 131 -5.56 11.14 8.87
C GLU A 131 -4.65 10.04 9.45
N LYS A 132 -4.24 10.24 10.71
CA LYS A 132 -3.61 9.17 11.49
C LYS A 132 -4.69 8.28 12.07
N PRO A 133 -4.49 6.94 12.11
CA PRO A 133 -5.40 6.05 12.79
C PRO A 133 -5.55 6.44 14.26
N THR A 134 -6.78 6.67 14.71
CA THR A 134 -7.08 7.02 16.10
C THR A 134 -6.89 5.79 16.99
N HIS A 135 -6.26 5.96 18.15
CA HIS A 135 -6.18 4.93 19.18
C HIS A 135 -7.52 4.83 19.91
N ILE A 136 -8.19 3.70 19.84
CA ILE A 136 -9.29 3.39 20.75
C ILE A 136 -8.68 2.64 21.94
N VAL A 137 -8.52 3.36 23.06
CA VAL A 137 -8.07 2.75 24.32
C VAL A 137 -9.27 2.01 24.92
N LEU A 138 -9.28 0.69 24.82
CA LEU A 138 -10.20 -0.13 25.62
C LEU A 138 -9.66 -0.18 27.05
N LYS A 139 -10.40 0.39 28.02
CA LYS A 139 -10.03 0.51 29.44
C LYS A 139 -9.67 -0.81 30.15
N LYS A 140 -9.96 -1.96 29.55
CA LYS A 140 -9.57 -3.28 30.08
C LYS A 140 -8.36 -3.81 29.31
N LYS A 141 -7.20 -3.89 29.97
CA LYS A 141 -5.95 -4.57 29.55
C LYS A 141 -5.02 -3.85 28.57
N ASN A 142 -4.82 -2.52 28.62
CA ASN A 142 -3.79 -1.84 27.81
C ASN A 142 -3.73 -2.24 26.31
N PHE A 143 -4.82 -2.77 25.75
CA PHE A 143 -4.90 -3.17 24.35
C PHE A 143 -5.52 -2.02 23.53
N CYS A 144 -4.73 -1.45 22.62
CA CYS A 144 -5.17 -0.38 21.73
C CYS A 144 -5.50 -0.97 20.36
N ILE A 145 -6.76 -0.84 19.92
CA ILE A 145 -7.15 -1.15 18.55
C ILE A 145 -7.02 0.12 17.71
N HIS A 146 -6.12 0.11 16.74
CA HIS A 146 -6.04 1.16 15.74
C HIS A 146 -7.12 0.94 14.69
N GLN A 147 -8.11 1.84 14.61
CA GLN A 147 -9.12 1.76 13.56
C GLN A 147 -8.45 1.75 12.18
N LYS A 148 -8.83 0.76 11.37
CA LYS A 148 -8.38 0.55 9.98
C LYS A 148 -6.89 0.22 9.78
N ARG A 149 -5.99 0.41 10.78
CA ARG A 149 -4.58 0.02 10.64
C ARG A 149 -4.44 -1.49 10.45
N TRP A 150 -5.22 -2.29 11.15
CA TRP A 150 -5.23 -3.74 10.99
C TRP A 150 -5.51 -4.19 9.54
N LEU A 151 -6.18 -3.36 8.72
CA LEU A 151 -6.47 -3.68 7.32
C LEU A 151 -5.18 -3.75 6.50
N VAL A 152 -4.29 -2.77 6.65
CA VAL A 152 -3.03 -2.76 5.92
C VAL A 152 -2.08 -3.82 6.46
N GLU A 153 -2.01 -4.00 7.78
CA GLU A 153 -1.22 -5.06 8.41
C GLU A 153 -1.66 -6.44 7.91
N ARG A 154 -2.97 -6.70 7.85
CA ARG A 154 -3.54 -7.92 7.28
C ARG A 154 -3.18 -8.09 5.81
N THR A 155 -3.26 -7.03 5.01
CA THR A 155 -2.91 -7.09 3.59
C THR A 155 -1.44 -7.38 3.39
N LEU A 156 -0.55 -6.73 4.14
CA LEU A 156 0.88 -6.99 4.12
C LEU A 156 1.22 -8.43 4.58
N ALA A 157 0.53 -8.94 5.59
CA ALA A 157 0.66 -10.34 6.03
C ALA A 157 0.26 -11.32 4.92
N TRP A 158 -0.84 -11.08 4.21
CA TRP A 158 -1.26 -11.90 3.07
C TRP A 158 -0.28 -11.84 1.90
N LEU A 159 0.29 -10.68 1.62
CA LEU A 159 1.34 -10.54 0.61
C LEU A 159 2.56 -11.37 1.02
N SER A 160 3.02 -11.26 2.25
CA SER A 160 4.20 -11.95 2.76
C SER A 160 4.02 -13.47 2.84
N ALA A 161 2.77 -13.97 2.98
CA ALA A 161 2.46 -15.40 2.93
C ALA A 161 2.69 -16.03 1.55
N ASN A 162 2.84 -15.22 0.50
CA ASN A 162 3.24 -15.74 -0.81
C ASN A 162 4.74 -15.98 -0.82
N ARG A 163 5.17 -17.20 -1.17
CA ARG A 163 6.58 -17.59 -1.20
C ARG A 163 7.47 -16.60 -1.94
N ARG A 164 7.01 -16.06 -3.06
CA ARG A 164 7.74 -15.09 -3.89
C ARG A 164 7.88 -13.72 -3.23
N LEU A 165 7.04 -13.41 -2.25
CA LEU A 165 7.02 -12.15 -1.52
C LEU A 165 7.53 -12.29 -0.06
N SER A 166 7.99 -13.47 0.37
CA SER A 166 8.59 -13.67 1.70
C SER A 166 9.91 -12.93 1.87
N LYS A 167 10.66 -12.77 0.77
CA LYS A 167 11.86 -11.94 0.62
C LYS A 167 11.83 -11.25 -0.73
N GLU A 168 12.77 -10.32 -0.96
CA GLU A 168 12.98 -9.73 -2.28
C GLU A 168 13.98 -10.58 -3.07
N TYR A 169 13.50 -11.29 -4.10
CA TYR A 169 14.29 -12.21 -4.92
C TYR A 169 14.67 -11.63 -6.29
N ASP A 170 13.90 -10.66 -6.79
CA ASP A 170 14.02 -10.19 -8.15
C ASP A 170 15.10 -9.12 -8.28
N ARG A 171 15.85 -9.14 -9.37
CA ARG A 171 16.88 -8.13 -9.66
C ARG A 171 16.24 -6.78 -9.95
N LEU A 172 15.14 -6.75 -10.71
CA LEU A 172 14.47 -5.53 -11.12
C LEU A 172 13.33 -5.18 -10.17
N LEU A 173 13.23 -3.90 -9.79
CA LEU A 173 12.15 -3.38 -8.96
C LEU A 173 10.77 -3.54 -9.62
N THR A 174 10.71 -3.40 -10.95
CA THR A 174 9.47 -3.59 -11.73
C THR A 174 8.94 -5.02 -11.63
N ARG A 175 9.81 -6.03 -11.66
CA ARG A 175 9.41 -7.44 -11.47
C ARG A 175 8.96 -7.69 -10.04
N ALA A 176 9.68 -7.16 -9.05
CA ALA A 176 9.28 -7.26 -7.65
C ALA A 176 7.89 -6.64 -7.42
N ASN A 177 7.61 -5.49 -8.04
CA ASN A 177 6.30 -4.84 -7.97
C ASN A 177 5.20 -5.66 -8.67
N ALA A 178 5.50 -6.28 -9.82
CA ALA A 178 4.55 -7.14 -10.53
C ALA A 178 4.09 -8.34 -9.67
N TRP A 179 4.96 -8.89 -8.82
CA TRP A 179 4.56 -9.97 -7.89
C TRP A 179 3.55 -9.52 -6.85
N ILE A 180 3.61 -8.27 -6.40
CA ILE A 180 2.60 -7.70 -5.49
C ILE A 180 1.24 -7.66 -6.20
N SER A 181 1.21 -7.18 -7.44
CA SER A 181 0.00 -7.13 -8.26
C SER A 181 -0.59 -8.54 -8.48
N TRP A 182 0.24 -9.54 -8.82
CA TRP A 182 -0.18 -10.92 -8.98
C TRP A 182 -0.75 -11.53 -7.69
N ALA A 183 -0.11 -11.30 -6.57
CA ALA A 183 -0.59 -11.76 -5.27
C ALA A 183 -1.95 -11.15 -4.92
N ASN A 184 -2.16 -9.86 -5.24
CA ASN A 184 -3.43 -9.18 -5.05
C ASN A 184 -4.53 -9.75 -5.95
N VAL A 185 -4.26 -9.96 -7.25
CA VAL A 185 -5.20 -10.59 -8.19
C VAL A 185 -5.60 -11.98 -7.70
N ARG A 186 -4.63 -12.83 -7.35
CA ARG A 186 -4.89 -14.17 -6.81
C ARG A 186 -5.80 -14.12 -5.56
N ARG A 187 -5.57 -13.15 -4.69
CA ARG A 187 -6.39 -12.96 -3.49
C ARG A 187 -7.83 -12.56 -3.85
N ILE A 188 -8.01 -11.61 -4.77
CA ILE A 188 -9.33 -11.18 -5.21
C ILE A 188 -10.10 -12.35 -5.80
N LEU A 189 -9.48 -13.11 -6.71
CA LEU A 189 -10.10 -14.27 -7.37
C LEU A 189 -10.49 -15.38 -6.39
N LYS A 190 -9.79 -15.54 -5.27
CA LYS A 190 -10.15 -16.53 -4.24
C LYS A 190 -11.43 -16.18 -3.48
N PHE A 191 -11.84 -14.90 -3.48
CA PHE A 191 -13.00 -14.40 -2.75
C PHE A 191 -14.16 -13.98 -3.69
N CYS A 192 -14.00 -14.19 -5.00
CA CYS A 192 -15.07 -14.14 -5.98
C CYS A 192 -15.69 -15.52 -6.18
#